data_66642688b798e152e88f897a40c464ea
#
_entry.id   66642688b798e152e88f897a40c464ea
#
_cell.length_a   1.000
_cell.length_b   1.000
_cell.length_c   1.000
_cell.angle_alpha   90.00
_cell.angle_beta   90.00
_cell.angle_gamma   90.00
#
_symmetry.space_group_name_H-M   'P 1'
#
loop_
_entity.id
_entity.type
_entity.pdbx_description
1 polymer ?
#
loop_
_entity_poly.entity_id
_entity_poly.type
_entity_poly.pdbx_seq_one_letter_code
_entity_poly.pdbx_strand_id
1 'polypeptide(L)'
;MHSATQICVKPGSEFYPYFDTIAALCNNLRNAALYRTRQVLTMVEKPFDKLTANELEVYNEIAYALPAMGEKFKMPVKGKQFLSYHFMDALFKVTRNPDYIVESLPKQTAQQILKEVAKNMKGFYAGIRKHK
;
A
#
# COMPACT_ATOMS: atom_id res chain seq x y z
N MET A 1 -9.74 3.34 -11.10
CA MET A 1 -10.59 3.33 -11.36
C MET A 1 -11.18 4.15 -11.88
N HIS A 2 -11.42 4.24 -11.99
CA HIS A 2 -12.11 4.94 -12.29
C HIS A 2 -13.30 4.75 -12.16
N SER A 3 -13.76 3.94 -11.86
CA SER A 3 -15.10 3.62 -11.96
C SER A 3 -16.02 4.22 -10.99
N ALA A 4 -15.72 4.23 -9.78
CA ALA A 4 -16.54 4.86 -8.77
C ALA A 4 -16.84 6.30 -9.11
N THR A 5 -16.03 6.86 -9.93
CA THR A 5 -16.19 8.24 -10.32
C THR A 5 -17.34 8.46 -11.26
N GLN A 6 -17.93 7.40 -11.75
CA GLN A 6 -19.05 7.53 -12.66
C GLN A 6 -20.35 7.93 -11.96
N ILE A 7 -20.38 7.85 -10.65
CA ILE A 7 -21.54 8.27 -9.89
C ILE A 7 -21.55 9.80 -9.81
N CYS A 8 -22.57 10.41 -10.37
CA CYS A 8 -22.69 11.86 -10.38
C CYS A 8 -23.41 12.35 -9.13
N VAL A 9 -22.63 12.58 -8.08
CA VAL A 9 -23.16 13.10 -6.83
C VAL A 9 -22.87 14.59 -6.79
N LYS A 10 -23.90 15.42 -6.80
CA LYS A 10 -23.74 16.87 -6.82
C LYS A 10 -23.49 17.41 -5.42
N PRO A 11 -22.71 18.49 -5.31
CA PRO A 11 -22.56 19.17 -4.01
C PRO A 11 -23.94 19.56 -3.47
N GLY A 12 -24.13 19.32 -2.18
CA GLY A 12 -25.41 19.57 -1.55
C GLY A 12 -26.33 18.38 -1.52
N SER A 13 -26.02 17.31 -2.26
CA SER A 13 -26.74 16.05 -2.14
C SER A 13 -26.46 15.42 -0.78
N GLU A 14 -27.45 14.73 -0.22
CA GLU A 14 -27.26 14.06 1.09
C GLU A 14 -26.19 12.98 1.02
N PHE A 15 -25.91 12.41 -0.16
CA PHE A 15 -24.90 11.37 -0.34
C PHE A 15 -23.51 11.92 -0.62
N TYR A 16 -23.40 13.19 -0.94
CA TYR A 16 -22.14 13.79 -1.32
C TYR A 16 -21.08 13.69 -0.21
N PRO A 17 -21.39 14.02 1.06
CA PRO A 17 -20.39 13.87 2.12
C PRO A 17 -19.93 12.45 2.31
N TYR A 18 -20.82 11.48 2.10
CA TYR A 18 -20.46 10.06 2.24
C TYR A 18 -19.42 9.67 1.20
N PHE A 19 -19.65 10.02 -0.06
CA PHE A 19 -18.70 9.69 -1.13
C PHE A 19 -17.38 10.44 -0.96
N ASP A 20 -17.44 11.64 -0.44
CA ASP A 20 -16.24 12.43 -0.17
C ASP A 20 -15.41 11.78 0.91
N THR A 21 -16.05 11.27 1.96
CA THR A 21 -15.38 10.56 3.02
C THR A 21 -14.72 9.29 2.51
N ILE A 22 -15.43 8.51 1.68
CA ILE A 22 -14.86 7.28 1.11
C ILE A 22 -13.65 7.62 0.24
N ALA A 23 -13.72 8.68 -0.55
CA ALA A 23 -12.59 9.09 -1.39
C ALA A 23 -11.37 9.45 -0.54
N ALA A 24 -11.58 10.15 0.57
CA ALA A 24 -10.48 10.49 1.47
C ALA A 24 -9.86 9.25 2.09
N LEU A 25 -10.69 8.30 2.50
CA LEU A 25 -10.19 7.04 3.07
C LEU A 25 -9.41 6.23 2.04
N CYS A 26 -9.88 6.21 0.79
CA CYS A 26 -9.17 5.55 -0.30
C CYS A 26 -7.79 6.18 -0.52
N ASN A 27 -7.72 7.51 -0.51
CA ASN A 27 -6.46 8.21 -0.69
C ASN A 27 -5.49 7.93 0.46
N ASN A 28 -6.01 7.90 1.68
CA ASN A 28 -5.17 7.60 2.85
C ASN A 28 -4.56 6.20 2.73
N LEU A 29 -5.35 5.22 2.34
CA LEU A 29 -4.85 3.86 2.19
C LEU A 29 -3.86 3.76 1.04
N ARG A 30 -4.17 4.40 -0.09
CA ARG A 30 -3.26 4.40 -1.24
C ARG A 30 -1.92 4.99 -0.85
N ASN A 31 -1.93 6.11 -0.13
CA ASN A 31 -0.70 6.75 0.31
C ASN A 31 0.08 5.88 1.29
N ALA A 32 -0.61 5.19 2.19
CA ALA A 32 0.04 4.29 3.13
C ALA A 32 0.75 3.14 2.40
N ALA A 33 0.08 2.57 1.40
CA ALA A 33 0.65 1.49 0.62
C ALA A 33 1.81 1.96 -0.25
N LEU A 34 1.66 3.12 -0.90
CA LEU A 34 2.70 3.69 -1.74
C LEU A 34 3.94 4.05 -0.92
N TYR A 35 3.74 4.60 0.28
CA TYR A 35 4.85 4.95 1.15
C TYR A 35 5.71 3.71 1.42
N ARG A 36 5.09 2.63 1.81
CA ARG A 36 5.81 1.40 2.14
C ARG A 36 6.49 0.80 0.91
N THR A 37 5.78 0.77 -0.21
CA THR A 37 6.32 0.23 -1.45
C THR A 37 7.57 1.01 -1.88
N ARG A 38 7.51 2.34 -1.82
CA ARG A 38 8.64 3.18 -2.20
C ARG A 38 9.84 2.98 -1.28
N GLN A 39 9.59 2.90 0.03
CA GLN A 39 10.68 2.70 0.97
C GLN A 39 11.35 1.34 0.76
N VAL A 40 10.57 0.31 0.46
CA VAL A 40 11.13 -1.01 0.19
C VAL A 40 11.98 -1.00 -1.07
N LEU A 41 11.53 -0.32 -2.13
CA LEU A 41 12.28 -0.27 -3.38
C LEU A 41 13.67 0.34 -3.21
N THR A 42 13.80 1.33 -2.33
CA THR A 42 15.08 1.96 -2.11
C THR A 42 15.91 1.25 -1.04
N MET A 43 15.27 0.71 -0.01
CA MET A 43 16.02 0.09 1.08
C MET A 43 16.74 -1.19 0.65
N VAL A 44 16.18 -1.94 -0.31
CA VAL A 44 16.82 -3.19 -0.74
C VAL A 44 18.10 -2.95 -1.51
N GLU A 45 18.33 -1.72 -1.99
CA GLU A 45 19.54 -1.36 -2.72
C GLU A 45 20.66 -0.86 -1.81
N LYS A 46 20.42 -0.77 -0.50
CA LYS A 46 21.36 -0.21 0.46
C LYS A 46 21.75 -1.19 1.53
N PRO A 47 22.97 -1.08 2.09
CA PRO A 47 23.28 -1.83 3.32
C PRO A 47 22.41 -1.32 4.46
N PHE A 48 22.18 -2.18 5.43
CA PHE A 48 21.28 -1.87 6.54
C PHE A 48 21.69 -0.57 7.27
N ASP A 49 22.98 -0.35 7.46
CA ASP A 49 23.47 0.81 8.19
C ASP A 49 23.33 2.12 7.41
N LYS A 50 22.92 2.06 6.15
CA LYS A 50 22.73 3.25 5.31
C LYS A 50 21.25 3.59 5.10
N LEU A 51 20.34 2.89 5.74
CA LEU A 51 18.91 3.17 5.59
C LEU A 51 18.56 4.51 6.20
N THR A 52 17.67 5.24 5.50
CA THR A 52 17.11 6.47 6.07
C THR A 52 16.18 6.13 7.22
N ALA A 53 15.80 7.15 8.00
CA ALA A 53 14.85 6.93 9.10
C ALA A 53 13.54 6.33 8.61
N ASN A 54 13.04 6.80 7.46
CA ASN A 54 11.79 6.27 6.91
C ASN A 54 11.94 4.83 6.44
N GLU A 55 13.06 4.51 5.79
CA GLU A 55 13.32 3.15 5.35
C GLU A 55 13.44 2.20 6.53
N LEU A 56 14.11 2.65 7.58
CA LEU A 56 14.27 1.84 8.78
C LEU A 56 12.94 1.60 9.47
N GLU A 57 12.07 2.61 9.48
CA GLU A 57 10.74 2.48 10.05
C GLU A 57 9.96 1.37 9.35
N VAL A 58 9.97 1.37 8.01
CA VAL A 58 9.27 0.36 7.24
C VAL A 58 9.92 -1.02 7.43
N TYR A 59 11.25 -1.07 7.45
CA TYR A 59 11.96 -2.32 7.69
C TYR A 59 11.55 -2.92 9.02
N ASN A 60 11.53 -2.11 10.08
CA ASN A 60 11.18 -2.60 11.41
C ASN A 60 9.73 -3.04 11.48
N GLU A 61 8.84 -2.33 10.80
CA GLU A 61 7.42 -2.69 10.75
C GLU A 61 7.26 -4.08 10.13
N ILE A 62 7.92 -4.31 9.00
CA ILE A 62 7.85 -5.61 8.32
C ILE A 62 8.48 -6.70 9.18
N ALA A 63 9.65 -6.44 9.74
CA ALA A 63 10.34 -7.43 10.57
C ALA A 63 9.49 -7.83 11.77
N TYR A 64 8.80 -6.87 12.36
CA TYR A 64 7.91 -7.13 13.48
C TYR A 64 6.73 -8.01 13.07
N ALA A 65 6.17 -7.75 11.90
CA ALA A 65 4.96 -8.42 11.45
C ALA A 65 5.20 -9.80 10.85
N LEU A 66 6.36 -10.04 10.27
CA LEU A 66 6.62 -11.28 9.52
C LEU A 66 6.26 -12.57 10.26
N PRO A 67 6.64 -12.75 11.54
CA PRO A 67 6.28 -14.00 12.22
C PRO A 67 4.79 -14.27 12.25
N ALA A 68 3.97 -13.22 12.36
CA ALA A 68 2.52 -13.38 12.40
C ALA A 68 1.89 -13.45 11.02
N MET A 69 2.62 -13.03 9.98
CA MET A 69 2.10 -13.07 8.61
C MET A 69 2.11 -14.48 8.03
N GLY A 70 3.04 -15.31 8.44
CA GLY A 70 3.13 -16.69 7.98
C GLY A 70 4.46 -16.99 7.30
N GLU A 71 4.78 -18.28 7.20
CA GLU A 71 6.08 -18.73 6.70
C GLU A 71 6.31 -18.40 5.23
N LYS A 72 5.23 -18.25 4.46
CA LYS A 72 5.37 -17.96 3.03
C LYS A 72 5.81 -16.52 2.75
N PHE A 73 5.74 -15.65 3.74
CA PHE A 73 6.15 -14.26 3.58
C PHE A 73 7.57 -14.05 4.12
N LYS A 74 8.37 -13.33 3.35
CA LYS A 74 9.76 -13.06 3.73
C LYS A 74 10.09 -11.60 3.53
N MET A 75 11.13 -11.14 4.21
CA MET A 75 11.60 -9.77 4.07
C MET A 75 11.97 -9.52 2.60
N PRO A 76 11.49 -8.41 2.01
CA PRO A 76 11.90 -8.07 0.66
C PRO A 76 13.41 -7.89 0.54
N VAL A 77 13.96 -8.36 -0.56
CA VAL A 77 15.40 -8.23 -0.84
C VAL A 77 15.58 -7.82 -2.29
N LYS A 78 16.77 -7.41 -2.64
CA LYS A 78 17.09 -7.05 -4.02
C LYS A 78 16.73 -8.20 -4.94
N GLY A 79 15.98 -7.91 -5.98
CA GLY A 79 15.46 -8.92 -6.89
C GLY A 79 14.06 -9.40 -6.54
N LYS A 80 13.62 -9.20 -5.30
CA LYS A 80 12.29 -9.56 -4.85
C LYS A 80 11.75 -8.41 -4.00
N GLN A 81 11.78 -7.21 -4.57
CA GLN A 81 11.46 -5.99 -3.83
C GLN A 81 10.02 -5.53 -3.98
N PHE A 82 9.24 -6.15 -4.83
CA PHE A 82 7.86 -5.71 -5.03
C PHE A 82 6.96 -6.32 -3.98
N LEU A 83 6.20 -5.45 -3.32
CA LEU A 83 5.21 -5.91 -2.36
C LEU A 83 3.96 -6.34 -3.12
N SER A 84 3.60 -7.61 -2.99
CA SER A 84 2.37 -8.11 -3.61
C SER A 84 1.16 -7.66 -2.81
N TYR A 85 -0.03 -7.78 -3.42
CA TYR A 85 -1.27 -7.52 -2.69
C TYR A 85 -1.35 -8.40 -1.43
N HIS A 86 -1.03 -9.69 -1.56
CA HIS A 86 -1.12 -10.61 -0.42
C HIS A 86 -0.18 -10.21 0.70
N PHE A 87 1.02 -9.73 0.36
CA PHE A 87 1.97 -9.28 1.36
C PHE A 87 1.43 -8.05 2.10
N MET A 88 0.96 -7.06 1.35
CA MET A 88 0.43 -5.84 1.95
C MET A 88 -0.81 -6.11 2.79
N ASP A 89 -1.70 -6.98 2.30
CA ASP A 89 -2.90 -7.36 3.03
C ASP A 89 -2.52 -7.98 4.38
N ALA A 90 -1.59 -8.93 4.36
CA ALA A 90 -1.14 -9.58 5.60
C ALA A 90 -0.45 -8.59 6.53
N LEU A 91 0.44 -7.76 5.99
CA LEU A 91 1.18 -6.78 6.78
C LEU A 91 0.21 -5.81 7.49
N PHE A 92 -0.72 -5.26 6.74
CA PHE A 92 -1.65 -4.28 7.28
C PHE A 92 -2.62 -4.89 8.29
N LYS A 93 -2.98 -6.16 8.12
CA LYS A 93 -3.83 -6.85 9.09
C LYS A 93 -3.08 -7.11 10.39
N VAL A 94 -1.84 -7.58 10.30
CA VAL A 94 -1.04 -7.88 11.48
C VAL A 94 -0.71 -6.61 12.26
N THR A 95 -0.35 -5.55 11.56
CA THR A 95 -0.02 -4.28 12.20
C THR A 95 -1.24 -3.45 12.55
N ARG A 96 -2.42 -3.90 12.12
CA ARG A 96 -3.70 -3.18 12.33
C ARG A 96 -3.61 -1.76 11.82
N ASN A 97 -3.11 -1.61 10.59
CA ASN A 97 -2.96 -0.31 9.99
C ASN A 97 -4.30 0.42 9.96
N PRO A 98 -4.39 1.62 10.53
CA PRO A 98 -5.68 2.32 10.65
C PRO A 98 -6.28 2.76 9.32
N ASP A 99 -5.47 2.88 8.28
CA ASP A 99 -5.99 3.24 6.97
C ASP A 99 -6.59 2.04 6.23
N TYR A 100 -6.18 0.83 6.60
CA TYR A 100 -6.71 -0.40 6.01
C TYR A 100 -7.82 -1.00 6.87
N ILE A 101 -7.62 -1.04 8.16
CA ILE A 101 -8.59 -1.59 9.11
C ILE A 101 -9.45 -0.43 9.60
N VAL A 102 -10.31 0.05 8.73
CA VAL A 102 -11.20 1.14 9.05
C VAL A 102 -12.62 0.72 8.67
N GLU A 103 -13.51 0.82 9.63
CA GLU A 103 -14.87 0.31 9.48
C GLU A 103 -15.62 0.99 8.35
N SER A 104 -15.39 2.28 8.16
CA SER A 104 -16.12 3.07 7.16
C SER A 104 -15.72 2.77 5.71
N LEU A 105 -14.59 2.10 5.50
CA LEU A 105 -14.13 1.78 4.15
C LEU A 105 -14.50 0.34 3.82
N PRO A 106 -15.30 0.11 2.76
CA PRO A 106 -15.66 -1.25 2.40
C PRO A 106 -14.43 -2.11 2.15
N LYS A 107 -14.47 -3.34 2.65
CA LYS A 107 -13.33 -4.23 2.59
C LYS A 107 -12.89 -4.51 1.15
N GLN A 108 -13.85 -4.72 0.26
CA GLN A 108 -13.51 -4.98 -1.14
C GLN A 108 -12.83 -3.79 -1.80
N THR A 109 -13.27 -2.58 -1.46
CA THR A 109 -12.65 -1.36 -1.96
C THR A 109 -11.21 -1.26 -1.47
N ALA A 110 -10.99 -1.50 -0.18
CA ALA A 110 -9.66 -1.45 0.39
C ALA A 110 -8.73 -2.46 -0.27
N GLN A 111 -9.21 -3.68 -0.47
CA GLN A 111 -8.41 -4.72 -1.11
C GLN A 111 -8.06 -4.34 -2.55
N GLN A 112 -9.00 -3.74 -3.27
CA GLN A 112 -8.77 -3.32 -4.64
C GLN A 112 -7.68 -2.25 -4.72
N ILE A 113 -7.65 -1.34 -3.76
CA ILE A 113 -6.61 -0.31 -3.72
C ILE A 113 -5.23 -0.93 -3.58
N LEU A 114 -5.08 -1.91 -2.69
CA LEU A 114 -3.80 -2.59 -2.53
C LEU A 114 -3.39 -3.32 -3.80
N LYS A 115 -4.36 -3.94 -4.48
CA LYS A 115 -4.07 -4.62 -5.75
C LYS A 115 -3.58 -3.64 -6.81
N GLU A 116 -4.19 -2.47 -6.87
CA GLU A 116 -3.80 -1.44 -7.83
C GLU A 116 -2.41 -0.89 -7.53
N VAL A 117 -2.11 -0.65 -6.26
CA VAL A 117 -0.79 -0.18 -5.88
C VAL A 117 0.29 -1.18 -6.27
N ALA A 118 0.06 -2.46 -5.95
CA ALA A 118 1.01 -3.51 -6.28
C ALA A 118 1.27 -3.58 -7.79
N LYS A 119 0.20 -3.52 -8.58
CA LYS A 119 0.30 -3.58 -10.03
C LYS A 119 1.02 -2.35 -10.60
N ASN A 120 0.63 -1.17 -10.12
CA ASN A 120 1.15 0.07 -10.67
C ASN A 120 2.63 0.26 -10.35
N MET A 121 3.06 -0.06 -9.15
CA MET A 121 4.46 0.08 -8.78
C MET A 121 5.35 -0.88 -9.55
N LYS A 122 4.87 -2.09 -9.80
CA LYS A 122 5.63 -3.06 -10.58
C LYS A 122 5.80 -2.58 -12.02
N GLY A 123 4.74 -2.05 -12.62
CA GLY A 123 4.79 -1.50 -13.97
C GLY A 123 5.68 -0.28 -14.06
N PHE A 124 5.59 0.60 -13.06
CA PHE A 124 6.42 1.80 -13.02
C PHE A 124 7.92 1.43 -12.98
N TYR A 125 8.28 0.49 -12.13
CA TYR A 125 9.67 0.06 -12.00
C TYR A 125 10.19 -0.59 -13.29
N ALA A 126 9.35 -1.41 -13.91
CA ALA A 126 9.72 -2.04 -15.19
C ALA A 126 9.97 -0.98 -16.27
N GLY A 127 9.15 0.07 -16.28
CA GLY A 127 9.31 1.17 -17.22
C GLY A 127 10.63 1.90 -17.02
N ILE A 128 10.98 2.17 -15.77
CA ILE A 128 12.26 2.83 -15.46
C ILE A 128 13.43 1.97 -15.93
N ARG A 129 13.39 0.68 -15.64
CA ARG A 129 14.48 -0.22 -16.06
C ARG A 129 14.62 -0.28 -17.57
N LYS A 130 13.51 -0.18 -18.28
CA LYS A 130 13.51 -0.25 -19.73
C LYS A 130 14.23 0.92 -20.36
N HIS A 131 14.25 2.06 -19.68
CA HIS A 131 14.86 3.29 -20.22
C HIS A 131 16.29 3.50 -19.74
N LYS A 132 16.83 2.57 -19.01
CA LYS A 132 18.22 2.59 -18.66
C LYS A 132 19.03 1.91 -19.76
#